data_dc4657d77ab0001b1476bea79375a025
#
_entry.id   dc4657d77ab0001b1476bea79375a025
#
_cell.length_a   1.000
_cell.length_b   1.000
_cell.length_c   1.000
_cell.angle_alpha   90.00
_cell.angle_beta   90.00
_cell.angle_gamma   90.00
#
_symmetry.space_group_name_H-M   'P 1'
#
loop_
_entity.id
_entity.type
_entity.pdbx_description
1 polymer ?
#
loop_
_entity_poly.entity_id
_entity_poly.type
_entity_poly.pdbx_seq_one_letter_code
_entity_poly.pdbx_strand_id
1 'polypeptide(L)'
;MNRIQRYSWRKVITLSATFLLALFLIVSCKKKDTNLGMNNLDPNELLNSNSVDTFELITFTIEDDSVITKDPVYAVLGNYNDPKFGEMDASFYTQLRLSGVNPNFNGGAIVIDSLILGLEYAGQYGDLNPLTLEVNEITEALNSDSMYYAFSTLGTSSVNLIESGYETITPDPSGVTVIGQDTVDTQLRIRLKNSLATDLIAEASTGTAFASN
;
A
#
# COMPACT_ATOMS: atom_id res chain seq x y z
N MET A 1 -89.57 -26.71 17.35
CA MET A 1 -88.81 -26.83 16.07
C MET A 1 -88.35 -25.48 15.55
N ASN A 2 -87.68 -24.60 16.31
CA ASN A 2 -87.34 -23.27 15.78
C ASN A 2 -86.01 -22.66 16.34
N ARG A 3 -85.23 -23.36 17.14
CA ARG A 3 -83.96 -22.81 17.64
C ARG A 3 -82.72 -23.09 16.76
N ILE A 4 -82.71 -24.17 16.04
CA ILE A 4 -81.56 -24.59 15.20
C ILE A 4 -81.47 -23.75 13.93
N GLN A 5 -82.57 -23.34 13.38
CA GLN A 5 -82.63 -22.54 12.14
C GLN A 5 -82.17 -21.07 12.39
N ARG A 6 -82.43 -20.51 13.55
CA ARG A 6 -81.98 -19.14 13.92
C ARG A 6 -80.48 -19.06 14.17
N TYR A 7 -79.84 -20.15 14.62
CA TYR A 7 -78.41 -20.19 14.88
C TYR A 7 -77.60 -20.28 13.56
N SER A 8 -78.08 -21.00 12.60
CA SER A 8 -77.48 -21.11 11.29
C SER A 8 -77.55 -19.77 10.52
N TRP A 9 -78.63 -19.06 10.60
CA TRP A 9 -78.81 -17.79 9.90
C TRP A 9 -77.96 -16.67 10.47
N ARG A 10 -77.77 -16.65 11.76
CA ARG A 10 -76.85 -15.69 12.45
C ARG A 10 -75.39 -15.91 12.01
N LYS A 11 -74.97 -17.14 11.88
CA LYS A 11 -73.61 -17.46 11.34
C LYS A 11 -73.46 -17.05 9.89
N VAL A 12 -74.46 -17.26 9.07
CA VAL A 12 -74.43 -16.84 7.65
C VAL A 12 -74.41 -15.32 7.56
N ILE A 13 -75.18 -14.60 8.33
CA ILE A 13 -75.18 -13.13 8.36
C ILE A 13 -73.82 -12.59 8.85
N THR A 14 -73.23 -13.16 9.91
CA THR A 14 -71.92 -12.74 10.37
C THR A 14 -70.81 -13.03 9.34
N LEU A 15 -70.85 -14.18 8.69
CA LEU A 15 -69.89 -14.54 7.66
C LEU A 15 -69.99 -13.61 6.41
N SER A 16 -71.23 -13.29 6.02
CA SER A 16 -71.49 -12.33 4.94
C SER A 16 -71.05 -10.90 5.28
N ALA A 17 -71.27 -10.47 6.52
CA ALA A 17 -70.86 -9.15 7.01
C ALA A 17 -69.34 -9.01 7.06
N THR A 18 -68.64 -10.07 7.52
CA THR A 18 -67.16 -10.07 7.55
C THR A 18 -66.55 -10.10 6.13
N PHE A 19 -67.17 -10.84 5.22
CA PHE A 19 -66.76 -10.87 3.83
C PHE A 19 -66.97 -9.53 3.12
N LEU A 20 -68.10 -8.87 3.39
CA LEU A 20 -68.38 -7.53 2.83
C LEU A 20 -67.43 -6.48 3.41
N LEU A 21 -67.09 -6.54 4.71
CA LEU A 21 -66.10 -5.67 5.36
C LEU A 21 -64.71 -5.87 4.76
N ALA A 22 -64.31 -7.11 4.52
CA ALA A 22 -63.04 -7.44 3.88
C ALA A 22 -62.97 -6.88 2.44
N LEU A 23 -64.09 -6.97 1.69
CA LEU A 23 -64.17 -6.42 0.33
C LEU A 23 -64.02 -4.88 0.33
N PHE A 24 -64.53 -4.19 1.34
CA PHE A 24 -64.41 -2.74 1.46
C PHE A 24 -62.94 -2.32 1.72
N LEU A 25 -62.16 -3.14 2.41
CA LEU A 25 -60.76 -2.85 2.72
C LEU A 25 -59.86 -2.95 1.46
N ILE A 26 -60.21 -3.80 0.50
CA ILE A 26 -59.43 -3.99 -0.75
C ILE A 26 -59.65 -2.86 -1.73
N VAL A 27 -60.80 -2.17 -1.71
CA VAL A 27 -61.13 -1.09 -2.64
C VAL A 27 -60.60 0.27 -2.20
N SER A 28 -60.13 0.37 -0.96
CA SER A 28 -59.72 1.66 -0.34
C SER A 28 -58.37 2.20 -0.76
N CYS A 29 -57.55 1.47 -1.54
CA CYS A 29 -56.25 1.95 -2.01
C CYS A 29 -56.26 2.35 -3.47
N LYS A 30 -57.06 3.34 -3.85
CA LYS A 30 -56.78 4.12 -5.06
C LYS A 30 -55.97 5.34 -4.66
N LYS A 31 -54.67 5.32 -4.99
CA LYS A 31 -53.83 6.51 -5.03
C LYS A 31 -54.53 7.53 -5.90
N LYS A 32 -55.08 8.59 -5.30
CA LYS A 32 -55.54 9.73 -6.06
C LYS A 32 -54.33 10.35 -6.71
N ASP A 33 -54.29 10.40 -8.03
CA ASP A 33 -53.39 11.24 -8.76
C ASP A 33 -53.61 12.67 -8.30
N THR A 34 -52.64 13.25 -7.57
CA THR A 34 -52.68 14.61 -7.09
C THR A 34 -52.29 15.56 -8.21
N ASN A 35 -53.10 15.54 -9.26
CA ASN A 35 -52.98 16.53 -10.35
C ASN A 35 -53.87 17.76 -10.08
N LEU A 36 -54.14 18.03 -8.80
CA LEU A 36 -54.88 19.24 -8.43
C LEU A 36 -54.10 20.47 -8.83
N GLY A 37 -54.61 21.19 -9.80
CA GLY A 37 -54.06 22.48 -10.27
C GLY A 37 -53.16 22.36 -11.52
N MET A 38 -52.71 21.15 -11.90
CA MET A 38 -51.83 21.03 -13.07
C MET A 38 -52.58 21.28 -14.41
N ASN A 39 -53.88 21.12 -14.44
CA ASN A 39 -54.66 21.40 -15.65
C ASN A 39 -54.89 22.88 -15.94
N ASN A 40 -54.50 23.78 -15.02
CA ASN A 40 -54.60 25.22 -15.13
C ASN A 40 -53.28 25.91 -15.39
N LEU A 41 -52.18 25.15 -15.47
CA LEU A 41 -50.85 25.66 -15.78
C LEU A 41 -50.60 25.54 -17.29
N ASP A 42 -49.93 26.54 -17.85
CA ASP A 42 -49.43 26.47 -19.21
C ASP A 42 -48.49 25.22 -19.33
N PRO A 43 -48.63 24.39 -20.38
CA PRO A 43 -47.74 23.26 -20.59
C PRO A 43 -46.24 23.60 -20.56
N ASN A 44 -45.89 24.86 -20.83
CA ASN A 44 -44.52 25.35 -20.78
C ASN A 44 -44.04 25.75 -19.34
N GLU A 45 -44.98 25.82 -18.40
CA GLU A 45 -44.68 26.12 -16.97
C GLU A 45 -44.62 24.83 -16.13
N LEU A 46 -44.94 23.70 -16.71
CA LEU A 46 -44.82 22.41 -16.04
C LEU A 46 -43.35 22.03 -15.94
N LEU A 47 -42.81 21.99 -14.71
CA LEU A 47 -41.49 21.41 -14.44
C LEU A 47 -41.50 19.92 -14.74
N ASN A 48 -40.96 19.58 -15.87
CA ASN A 48 -40.78 18.19 -16.27
C ASN A 48 -39.52 17.65 -15.55
N SER A 49 -39.67 17.14 -14.33
CA SER A 49 -38.58 16.54 -13.60
C SER A 49 -38.38 15.10 -14.08
N ASN A 50 -37.40 14.90 -14.93
CA ASN A 50 -36.93 13.57 -15.26
C ASN A 50 -35.89 13.15 -14.22
N SER A 51 -36.14 12.02 -13.57
CA SER A 51 -35.13 11.37 -12.73
C SER A 51 -34.29 10.48 -13.63
N VAL A 52 -33.01 10.77 -13.70
CA VAL A 52 -32.02 9.93 -14.37
C VAL A 52 -31.18 9.27 -13.28
N ASP A 53 -31.21 7.95 -13.24
CA ASP A 53 -30.44 7.11 -12.31
C ASP A 53 -29.21 6.47 -12.96
N THR A 54 -29.02 6.73 -14.24
CA THR A 54 -27.93 6.16 -15.03
C THR A 54 -27.09 7.28 -15.62
N PHE A 55 -25.79 7.27 -15.28
CA PHE A 55 -24.80 8.16 -15.85
C PHE A 55 -23.73 7.35 -16.55
N GLU A 56 -23.35 7.76 -17.73
CA GLU A 56 -22.18 7.22 -18.40
C GLU A 56 -20.92 7.89 -17.84
N LEU A 57 -20.01 7.07 -17.31
CA LEU A 57 -18.72 7.52 -16.84
C LEU A 57 -17.65 7.05 -17.83
N ILE A 58 -16.96 8.01 -18.42
CA ILE A 58 -15.78 7.74 -19.24
C ILE A 58 -14.57 7.92 -18.32
N THR A 59 -13.86 6.82 -18.05
CA THR A 59 -12.64 6.83 -17.26
C THR A 59 -11.47 6.50 -18.15
N PHE A 60 -10.34 7.15 -17.92
CA PHE A 60 -9.08 6.85 -18.60
C PHE A 60 -7.94 7.00 -17.60
N THR A 61 -6.90 6.21 -17.81
CA THR A 61 -5.67 6.29 -17.04
C THR A 61 -4.75 7.28 -17.72
N ILE A 62 -4.26 8.24 -16.96
CA ILE A 62 -3.22 9.18 -17.42
C ILE A 62 -1.91 8.70 -16.82
N GLU A 63 -0.87 8.63 -17.65
CA GLU A 63 0.47 8.39 -17.19
C GLU A 63 0.94 9.58 -16.34
N ASP A 64 1.48 9.29 -15.15
CA ASP A 64 2.07 10.30 -14.28
C ASP A 64 3.54 10.45 -14.66
N ASP A 65 3.93 11.65 -15.07
CA ASP A 65 5.26 11.92 -15.62
C ASP A 65 6.39 11.77 -14.59
N SER A 66 6.11 11.95 -13.30
CA SER A 66 7.18 11.94 -12.30
C SER A 66 6.70 11.68 -10.87
N VAL A 67 7.13 10.57 -10.29
CA VAL A 67 6.98 10.30 -8.86
C VAL A 67 8.25 10.72 -8.14
N ILE A 68 8.12 11.64 -7.17
CA ILE A 68 9.25 12.09 -6.34
C ILE A 68 9.62 10.97 -5.38
N THR A 69 10.90 10.59 -5.38
CA THR A 69 11.45 9.52 -4.53
C THR A 69 12.49 10.02 -3.54
N LYS A 70 12.66 11.35 -3.44
CA LYS A 70 13.57 11.97 -2.47
C LYS A 70 13.06 11.76 -1.05
N ASP A 71 13.94 11.37 -0.13
CA ASP A 71 13.68 11.23 1.30
C ASP A 71 12.43 10.39 1.62
N PRO A 72 12.27 9.19 1.08
CA PRO A 72 11.11 8.36 1.36
C PRO A 72 11.14 7.93 2.83
N VAL A 73 9.95 7.80 3.44
CA VAL A 73 9.83 7.29 4.81
C VAL A 73 10.35 5.85 4.91
N TYR A 74 10.13 5.07 3.86
CA TYR A 74 10.63 3.70 3.72
C TYR A 74 11.21 3.50 2.32
N ALA A 75 12.35 2.82 2.25
CA ALA A 75 12.90 2.37 0.98
C ALA A 75 12.27 1.04 0.58
N VAL A 76 12.02 0.87 -0.71
CA VAL A 76 11.52 -0.40 -1.28
C VAL A 76 12.66 -1.11 -1.97
N LEU A 77 12.80 -2.42 -1.74
CA LEU A 77 13.82 -3.25 -2.35
C LEU A 77 13.23 -4.58 -2.80
N GLY A 78 13.45 -4.95 -4.04
CA GLY A 78 13.08 -6.26 -4.57
C GLY A 78 12.38 -6.20 -5.91
N ASN A 79 11.90 -7.35 -6.34
CA ASN A 79 11.19 -7.55 -7.60
C ASN A 79 9.80 -8.13 -7.31
N TYR A 80 8.81 -7.63 -8.01
CA TYR A 80 7.44 -8.14 -7.96
C TYR A 80 6.85 -8.20 -9.37
N ASN A 81 6.29 -9.34 -9.72
CA ASN A 81 5.60 -9.54 -10.99
C ASN A 81 4.08 -9.57 -10.76
N ASP A 82 3.41 -8.47 -11.08
CA ASP A 82 1.96 -8.37 -11.01
C ASP A 82 1.33 -8.89 -12.30
N PRO A 83 0.33 -9.82 -12.23
CA PRO A 83 -0.28 -10.40 -13.42
C PRO A 83 -1.09 -9.41 -14.27
N LYS A 84 -1.38 -8.21 -13.75
CA LYS A 84 -2.13 -7.16 -14.46
C LYS A 84 -1.26 -5.95 -14.82
N PHE A 85 -0.34 -5.57 -13.93
CA PHE A 85 0.47 -4.36 -14.08
C PHE A 85 1.90 -4.65 -14.58
N GLY A 86 2.29 -5.94 -14.63
CA GLY A 86 3.62 -6.33 -15.11
C GLY A 86 4.68 -6.39 -14.02
N GLU A 87 5.93 -6.39 -14.44
CA GLU A 87 7.09 -6.49 -13.56
C GLU A 87 7.46 -5.14 -12.96
N MET A 88 7.76 -5.15 -11.67
CA MET A 88 8.23 -4.00 -10.91
C MET A 88 9.52 -4.36 -10.21
N ASP A 89 10.59 -3.63 -10.53
CA ASP A 89 11.87 -3.68 -9.85
C ASP A 89 12.06 -2.45 -8.98
N ALA A 90 12.47 -2.66 -7.74
CA ALA A 90 12.73 -1.58 -6.81
C ALA A 90 14.13 -1.66 -6.23
N SER A 91 14.86 -0.57 -6.31
CA SER A 91 16.17 -0.36 -5.72
C SER A 91 16.22 1.03 -5.08
N PHE A 92 17.19 1.28 -4.21
CA PHE A 92 17.35 2.58 -3.60
C PHE A 92 18.82 2.98 -3.52
N TYR A 93 19.05 4.29 -3.50
CA TYR A 93 20.35 4.91 -3.26
C TYR A 93 20.36 5.50 -1.85
N THR A 94 21.45 5.31 -1.14
CA THR A 94 21.59 5.83 0.22
C THR A 94 23.03 6.23 0.53
N GLN A 95 23.19 7.15 1.46
CA GLN A 95 24.49 7.54 1.98
C GLN A 95 24.67 6.93 3.37
N LEU A 96 25.77 6.20 3.57
CA LEU A 96 26.16 5.72 4.88
C LEU A 96 26.92 6.81 5.63
N ARG A 97 26.57 7.02 6.89
CA ARG A 97 27.23 7.99 7.77
C ARG A 97 27.72 7.29 9.03
N LEU A 98 28.86 7.69 9.52
CA LEU A 98 29.32 7.25 10.84
C LEU A 98 28.50 7.93 11.93
N SER A 99 28.27 7.22 13.03
CA SER A 99 27.61 7.76 14.23
C SER A 99 28.40 8.82 14.95
N GLY A 100 29.69 8.95 14.65
CA GLY A 100 30.59 9.96 15.20
C GLY A 100 31.74 10.30 14.27
N VAL A 101 32.31 11.46 14.45
CA VAL A 101 33.50 11.95 13.71
C VAL A 101 34.77 11.35 14.32
N ASN A 102 35.69 10.89 13.47
CA ASN A 102 36.97 10.30 13.86
C ASN A 102 36.82 9.12 14.84
N PRO A 103 36.18 8.01 14.43
CA PRO A 103 36.09 6.86 15.33
C PRO A 103 37.47 6.35 15.71
N ASN A 104 37.70 6.16 16.99
CA ASN A 104 38.95 5.63 17.48
C ASN A 104 38.89 4.10 17.49
N PHE A 105 39.61 3.46 16.60
CA PHE A 105 39.73 2.01 16.54
C PHE A 105 40.84 1.47 17.47
N ASN A 106 41.27 2.27 18.51
CA ASN A 106 42.21 1.88 19.54
C ASN A 106 43.64 1.48 19.07
N GLY A 107 44.08 1.93 17.89
CA GLY A 107 45.46 1.87 17.42
C GLY A 107 46.13 0.50 17.35
N GLY A 108 45.37 -0.58 17.54
CA GLY A 108 45.83 -1.96 17.40
C GLY A 108 45.68 -2.49 15.98
N ALA A 109 46.25 -3.66 15.73
CA ALA A 109 45.97 -4.38 14.49
C ALA A 109 44.48 -4.82 14.48
N ILE A 110 43.67 -4.20 13.62
CA ILE A 110 42.26 -4.55 13.46
C ILE A 110 42.17 -5.79 12.59
N VAL A 111 41.53 -6.83 13.10
CA VAL A 111 41.17 -8.02 12.32
C VAL A 111 39.68 -7.96 12.01
N ILE A 112 39.35 -7.85 10.74
CA ILE A 112 37.97 -7.79 10.28
C ILE A 112 37.45 -9.21 10.12
N ASP A 113 36.43 -9.55 10.91
CA ASP A 113 35.75 -10.85 10.79
C ASP A 113 34.70 -10.80 9.69
N SER A 114 33.83 -9.81 9.73
CA SER A 114 32.80 -9.61 8.74
C SER A 114 32.29 -8.18 8.72
N LEU A 115 31.81 -7.74 7.56
CA LEU A 115 31.07 -6.49 7.37
C LEU A 115 29.65 -6.84 6.99
N ILE A 116 28.68 -6.40 7.78
CA ILE A 116 27.25 -6.68 7.56
C ILE A 116 26.49 -5.37 7.36
N LEU A 117 25.79 -5.23 6.25
CA LEU A 117 24.77 -4.22 6.05
C LEU A 117 23.43 -4.77 6.57
N GLY A 118 22.92 -4.17 7.64
CA GLY A 118 21.61 -4.50 8.20
C GLY A 118 20.55 -3.53 7.71
N LEU A 119 19.48 -4.03 7.09
CA LEU A 119 18.32 -3.25 6.69
C LEU A 119 17.13 -3.72 7.53
N GLU A 120 16.61 -2.83 8.34
CA GLU A 120 15.44 -3.12 9.19
C GLU A 120 14.17 -3.20 8.34
N TYR A 121 13.34 -4.22 8.61
CA TYR A 121 12.08 -4.38 7.92
C TYR A 121 11.03 -3.41 8.47
N ALA A 122 10.45 -2.61 7.59
CA ALA A 122 9.26 -1.81 7.89
C ALA A 122 7.96 -2.53 7.49
N GLY A 123 8.05 -3.48 6.56
CA GLY A 123 6.95 -4.27 6.06
C GLY A 123 7.35 -5.09 4.84
N GLN A 124 6.37 -5.82 4.28
CA GLN A 124 6.56 -6.61 3.08
C GLN A 124 5.34 -6.53 2.18
N TYR A 125 5.55 -6.78 0.89
CA TYR A 125 4.50 -6.92 -0.11
C TYR A 125 4.83 -8.11 -1.02
N GLY A 126 3.82 -8.91 -1.36
CA GLY A 126 3.98 -10.10 -2.19
C GLY A 126 4.55 -11.32 -1.43
N ASP A 127 5.04 -12.29 -2.20
CA ASP A 127 5.59 -13.54 -1.68
C ASP A 127 7.06 -13.36 -1.28
N LEU A 128 7.47 -14.03 -0.19
CA LEU A 128 8.84 -14.01 0.30
C LEU A 128 9.69 -15.05 -0.43
N ASN A 129 9.97 -14.79 -1.69
CA ASN A 129 10.90 -15.61 -2.49
C ASN A 129 12.36 -15.16 -2.26
N PRO A 130 13.34 -16.04 -2.51
CA PRO A 130 14.74 -15.64 -2.51
C PRO A 130 14.98 -14.47 -3.47
N LEU A 131 15.66 -13.44 -2.98
CA LEU A 131 16.08 -12.26 -3.75
C LEU A 131 17.55 -12.37 -4.09
N THR A 132 17.92 -12.11 -5.33
CA THR A 132 19.32 -11.91 -5.71
C THR A 132 19.60 -10.42 -5.71
N LEU A 133 20.51 -10.01 -4.85
CA LEU A 133 20.80 -8.60 -4.56
C LEU A 133 22.19 -8.21 -5.09
N GLU A 134 22.32 -6.95 -5.43
CA GLU A 134 23.59 -6.29 -5.69
C GLU A 134 23.71 -5.04 -4.82
N VAL A 135 24.91 -4.79 -4.33
CA VAL A 135 25.28 -3.57 -3.64
C VAL A 135 26.46 -2.96 -4.36
N ASN A 136 26.27 -1.77 -4.89
CA ASN A 136 27.27 -1.10 -5.72
C ASN A 136 27.59 0.27 -5.11
N GLU A 137 28.84 0.71 -5.22
CA GLU A 137 29.23 2.05 -4.84
C GLU A 137 28.70 3.08 -5.83
N ILE A 138 28.16 4.19 -5.32
CA ILE A 138 27.73 5.33 -6.13
C ILE A 138 28.97 6.12 -6.53
N THR A 139 29.17 6.36 -7.83
CA THR A 139 30.31 7.11 -8.38
C THR A 139 30.04 8.60 -8.53
N GLU A 140 28.80 9.02 -8.32
CA GLU A 140 28.35 10.41 -8.37
C GLU A 140 27.99 10.90 -6.97
N ALA A 141 28.03 12.20 -6.75
CA ALA A 141 27.62 12.78 -5.49
C ALA A 141 26.08 12.72 -5.33
N LEU A 142 25.61 12.03 -4.29
CA LEU A 142 24.23 12.07 -3.88
C LEU A 142 23.97 13.38 -3.11
N ASN A 143 23.25 14.30 -3.73
CA ASN A 143 23.01 15.64 -3.17
C ASN A 143 21.64 15.70 -2.48
N SER A 144 21.63 16.00 -1.18
CA SER A 144 20.39 16.13 -0.40
C SER A 144 19.48 17.26 -0.87
N ASP A 145 20.00 18.27 -1.55
CA ASP A 145 19.21 19.41 -2.04
C ASP A 145 18.60 19.17 -3.42
N SER A 146 19.04 18.12 -4.12
CA SER A 146 18.49 17.76 -5.44
C SER A 146 17.15 17.03 -5.32
N MET A 147 16.32 17.19 -6.33
CA MET A 147 15.09 16.41 -6.47
C MET A 147 15.39 15.13 -7.26
N TYR A 148 14.98 14.00 -6.70
CA TYR A 148 15.08 12.69 -7.34
C TYR A 148 13.71 12.12 -7.62
N TYR A 149 13.57 11.44 -8.72
CA TYR A 149 12.34 10.85 -9.23
C TYR A 149 12.51 9.33 -9.40
N ALA A 150 11.41 8.61 -9.58
CA ALA A 150 11.43 7.16 -9.75
C ALA A 150 12.29 6.68 -10.95
N PHE A 151 12.47 7.53 -11.96
CA PHE A 151 13.32 7.26 -13.13
C PHE A 151 14.75 7.82 -12.99
N SER A 152 15.08 8.50 -11.88
CA SER A 152 16.45 9.03 -11.69
C SER A 152 17.41 7.88 -11.44
N THR A 153 18.48 7.87 -12.20
CA THR A 153 19.58 6.90 -12.06
C THR A 153 20.85 7.62 -11.72
N LEU A 154 21.63 7.07 -10.79
CA LEU A 154 22.97 7.55 -10.46
C LEU A 154 24.02 6.61 -11.06
N GLY A 155 25.17 7.15 -11.41
CA GLY A 155 26.31 6.34 -11.80
C GLY A 155 26.76 5.44 -10.66
N THR A 156 26.94 4.15 -10.95
CA THR A 156 27.40 3.16 -9.98
C THR A 156 28.61 2.40 -10.49
N SER A 157 29.43 1.93 -9.58
CA SER A 157 30.51 0.99 -9.89
C SER A 157 29.92 -0.34 -10.36
N SER A 158 30.57 -1.00 -11.30
CA SER A 158 30.21 -2.35 -11.76
C SER A 158 30.64 -3.46 -10.78
N VAL A 159 31.27 -3.10 -9.66
CA VAL A 159 31.74 -4.06 -8.67
C VAL A 159 30.64 -4.28 -7.63
N ASN A 160 30.09 -5.50 -7.60
CA ASN A 160 29.21 -5.90 -6.53
C ASN A 160 30.00 -6.01 -5.21
N LEU A 161 29.58 -5.29 -4.20
CA LEU A 161 30.21 -5.25 -2.86
C LEU A 161 29.77 -6.40 -1.95
N ILE A 162 28.79 -7.20 -2.34
CA ILE A 162 28.38 -8.40 -1.61
C ILE A 162 29.47 -9.45 -1.66
N GLU A 163 29.74 -10.12 -0.54
CA GLU A 163 30.69 -11.25 -0.48
C GLU A 163 30.18 -12.39 -1.35
N SER A 164 31.09 -12.98 -2.13
CA SER A 164 30.75 -14.03 -3.09
C SER A 164 30.05 -15.22 -2.42
N GLY A 165 28.90 -15.60 -2.96
CA GLY A 165 28.06 -16.68 -2.45
C GLY A 165 27.00 -16.21 -1.41
N TYR A 166 26.92 -14.91 -1.13
CA TYR A 166 25.91 -14.30 -0.25
C TYR A 166 24.95 -13.36 -0.99
N GLU A 167 24.93 -13.41 -2.31
CA GLU A 167 24.08 -12.52 -3.13
C GLU A 167 22.61 -12.90 -3.07
N THR A 168 22.29 -14.16 -2.77
CA THR A 168 20.90 -14.64 -2.71
C THR A 168 20.46 -14.77 -1.25
N ILE A 169 19.43 -14.03 -0.89
CA ILE A 169 18.90 -13.95 0.47
C ILE A 169 17.39 -14.18 0.45
N THR A 170 16.88 -15.03 1.34
CA THR A 170 15.44 -15.15 1.55
C THR A 170 15.02 -14.18 2.66
N PRO A 171 14.15 -13.19 2.37
CA PRO A 171 13.65 -12.29 3.40
C PRO A 171 12.87 -13.01 4.48
N ASP A 172 13.08 -12.64 5.74
CA ASP A 172 12.31 -13.15 6.88
C ASP A 172 11.92 -12.00 7.81
N PRO A 173 10.89 -11.22 7.49
CA PRO A 173 10.45 -10.08 8.29
C PRO A 173 9.77 -10.48 9.61
N SER A 174 9.42 -11.76 9.77
CA SER A 174 8.81 -12.29 11.00
C SER A 174 9.81 -12.99 11.92
N GLY A 175 11.08 -13.12 11.48
CA GLY A 175 12.15 -13.74 12.24
C GLY A 175 12.62 -12.89 13.41
N VAL A 176 13.71 -13.31 14.01
CA VAL A 176 14.40 -12.59 15.10
C VAL A 176 15.85 -12.37 14.70
N THR A 177 16.33 -11.14 14.83
CA THR A 177 17.73 -10.82 14.60
C THR A 177 18.49 -10.78 15.92
N VAL A 178 19.53 -11.60 16.03
CA VAL A 178 20.42 -11.61 17.19
C VAL A 178 21.82 -11.14 16.77
N ILE A 179 22.33 -10.13 17.45
CA ILE A 179 23.68 -9.59 17.22
C ILE A 179 24.48 -9.71 18.53
N GLY A 180 25.40 -10.68 18.56
CA GLY A 180 26.11 -11.00 19.79
C GLY A 180 25.18 -11.56 20.87
N GLN A 181 24.91 -10.81 21.92
CA GLN A 181 23.99 -11.16 23.01
C GLN A 181 22.67 -10.37 22.95
N ASP A 182 22.57 -9.42 22.04
CA ASP A 182 21.43 -8.52 21.93
C ASP A 182 20.43 -9.02 20.89
N THR A 183 19.16 -8.90 21.21
CA THR A 183 18.05 -9.10 20.28
C THR A 183 17.61 -7.74 19.76
N VAL A 184 17.64 -7.58 18.44
CA VAL A 184 17.28 -6.34 17.76
C VAL A 184 16.09 -6.61 16.83
N ASP A 185 15.48 -5.53 16.33
CA ASP A 185 14.43 -5.62 15.33
C ASP A 185 14.89 -6.42 14.11
N THR A 186 13.95 -7.11 13.49
CA THR A 186 14.25 -8.02 12.39
C THR A 186 14.87 -7.27 11.21
N GLN A 187 15.98 -7.80 10.70
CA GLN A 187 16.78 -7.16 9.66
C GLN A 187 17.06 -8.11 8.51
N LEU A 188 17.04 -7.59 7.28
CA LEU A 188 17.71 -8.19 6.15
C LEU A 188 19.22 -7.93 6.32
N ARG A 189 20.00 -8.99 6.47
CA ARG A 189 21.45 -8.91 6.75
C ARG A 189 22.24 -9.34 5.52
N ILE A 190 22.92 -8.36 4.92
CA ILE A 190 23.70 -8.53 3.70
C ILE A 190 25.19 -8.56 4.07
N ARG A 191 25.89 -9.65 3.77
CA ARG A 191 27.32 -9.78 4.02
C ARG A 191 28.09 -9.07 2.90
N LEU A 192 28.84 -8.04 3.26
CA LEU A 192 29.68 -7.30 2.33
C LEU A 192 31.13 -7.79 2.39
N LYS A 193 31.90 -7.48 1.35
CA LYS A 193 33.32 -7.82 1.25
C LYS A 193 34.13 -7.14 2.36
N ASN A 194 35.04 -7.90 2.98
CA ASN A 194 35.93 -7.37 4.01
C ASN A 194 36.91 -6.31 3.48
N SER A 195 37.19 -6.29 2.15
CA SER A 195 37.97 -5.22 1.53
C SER A 195 37.34 -3.85 1.74
N LEU A 196 36.00 -3.75 1.58
CA LEU A 196 35.27 -2.50 1.85
C LEU A 196 35.44 -2.04 3.29
N ALA A 197 35.39 -2.97 4.26
CA ALA A 197 35.61 -2.61 5.66
C ALA A 197 37.05 -2.09 5.91
N THR A 198 38.04 -2.66 5.22
CA THR A 198 39.42 -2.18 5.28
C THR A 198 39.53 -0.74 4.77
N ASP A 199 38.90 -0.45 3.64
CA ASP A 199 38.89 0.87 3.02
C ASP A 199 38.18 1.88 3.92
N LEU A 200 36.99 1.53 4.44
CA LEU A 200 36.23 2.37 5.38
C LEU A 200 37.03 2.70 6.65
N ILE A 201 37.77 1.75 7.23
CA ILE A 201 38.59 1.96 8.41
C ILE A 201 39.79 2.86 8.07
N ALA A 202 40.44 2.64 6.92
CA ALA A 202 41.54 3.46 6.48
C ALA A 202 41.12 4.92 6.26
N GLU A 203 40.00 5.14 5.60
CA GLU A 203 39.45 6.47 5.34
C GLU A 203 38.94 7.15 6.63
N ALA A 204 38.33 6.42 7.52
CA ALA A 204 37.89 6.93 8.82
C ALA A 204 39.09 7.40 9.67
N SER A 205 40.26 6.72 9.56
CA SER A 205 41.49 7.10 10.27
C SER A 205 42.15 8.35 9.69
N THR A 206 41.92 8.68 8.42
CA THR A 206 42.47 9.90 7.78
C THR A 206 41.57 11.11 7.97
N GLY A 207 40.34 10.94 8.43
CA GLY A 207 39.39 12.02 8.74
C GLY A 207 38.80 12.74 7.51
N THR A 208 39.03 12.25 6.30
CA THR A 208 38.61 12.92 5.06
C THR A 208 37.31 12.40 4.47
N ALA A 209 37.04 11.10 4.51
CA ALA A 209 35.88 10.51 3.91
C ALA A 209 34.56 10.69 4.67
N PHE A 210 34.65 10.91 6.00
CA PHE A 210 33.50 11.08 6.88
C PHE A 210 33.47 12.46 7.54
N ALA A 211 34.18 13.42 6.97
CA ALA A 211 34.06 14.80 7.38
C ALA A 211 32.66 15.29 7.03
N SER A 212 31.93 15.79 8.01
CA SER A 212 30.59 16.35 7.81
C SER A 212 30.62 17.46 6.75
N ASN A 213 29.86 17.32 5.67
CA ASN A 213 29.45 18.44 4.86
C ASN A 213 28.44 19.30 5.62
#